data_b52f3ba4cb4f96324353cb2f0965fc06
#
_entry.id   b52f3ba4cb4f96324353cb2f0965fc06
#
_cell.length_a   1.000
_cell.length_b   1.000
_cell.length_c   1.000
_cell.angle_alpha   90.00
_cell.angle_beta   90.00
_cell.angle_gamma   90.00
#
_symmetry.space_group_name_H-M   'P 1'
#
loop_
_entity.id
_entity.type
_entity.pdbx_description
1 polymer ?
#
loop_
_entity_poly.entity_id
_entity_poly.type
_entity_poly.pdbx_seq_one_letter_code
_entity_poly.pdbx_strand_id
1 'polypeptide(L)'
;MKLQPLRSIYFYWLALAFLTACHRQPAKETTYFPAKGDTWEHRAPAQVGMDANLLEQAVAFAKTQETKQMPPDFSTQEEIFGKLLGPMPTSRAATNGIVIRHGYIVAEWGETQRPDPTYSAAKSVLSTIVGISHERGLIPDIHEPVAKLIHDGGYDSEQNRNITWEHHLQQSSEWEGALWGKNSDFVGKEAFGRGERKPRSLQKPGTFYEYNDVRINRMALSLLRLWKKPIPDVVRDEIMNPIGASDTWRYVTYPNAVADIDGKQMPSVSGGTRWGGGLWINTRDEARFGYLFLRQGRWGNKQIVSSDWVKQATRPSPYGPDYGYLWWLNTGTSSTGKKAWPDAPTTSYAAIGAGSNIIWVDPEHDLVIVWRWHDGNPNELFKRVLAAVKQ
;
A
#
# COMPACT_ATOMS: atom_id res chain seq x y z
N MET A 1 -11.84 -53.50 -91.39
CA MET A 1 -11.11 -53.41 -90.14
C MET A 1 -10.43 -52.05 -90.14
N LYS A 2 -10.99 -51.08 -89.38
CA LYS A 2 -10.45 -49.69 -89.29
C LYS A 2 -10.05 -49.48 -87.88
N LEU A 3 -8.77 -49.24 -87.67
CA LEU A 3 -8.14 -48.80 -86.40
C LEU A 3 -8.44 -47.31 -86.20
N GLN A 4 -8.97 -46.97 -85.06
CA GLN A 4 -9.05 -45.56 -84.60
C GLN A 4 -7.94 -45.26 -83.59
N PRO A 5 -7.40 -44.03 -83.58
CA PRO A 5 -6.25 -43.68 -82.72
C PRO A 5 -6.68 -43.22 -81.29
N LEU A 6 -5.84 -43.55 -80.29
CA LEU A 6 -5.94 -43.13 -78.91
C LEU A 6 -5.71 -41.60 -78.77
N ARG A 7 -6.62 -40.91 -78.11
CA ARG A 7 -6.41 -39.53 -77.66
C ARG A 7 -5.68 -39.49 -76.31
N SER A 8 -4.52 -38.94 -76.31
CA SER A 8 -3.73 -38.60 -75.08
C SER A 8 -4.44 -37.49 -74.32
N ILE A 9 -4.78 -37.70 -73.03
CA ILE A 9 -5.30 -36.70 -72.08
C ILE A 9 -4.09 -36.23 -71.26
N TYR A 10 -3.67 -34.96 -71.44
CA TYR A 10 -2.68 -34.28 -70.61
C TYR A 10 -3.39 -33.80 -69.34
N PHE A 11 -3.03 -34.36 -68.18
CA PHE A 11 -3.36 -33.84 -66.87
C PHE A 11 -2.41 -32.69 -66.52
N TYR A 12 -2.92 -31.47 -66.46
CA TYR A 12 -2.24 -30.33 -65.87
C TYR A 12 -2.38 -30.40 -64.35
N TRP A 13 -1.30 -30.62 -63.61
CA TRP A 13 -1.22 -30.44 -62.20
C TRP A 13 -1.01 -28.94 -61.88
N LEU A 14 -2.06 -28.29 -61.41
CA LEU A 14 -1.93 -26.97 -60.79
C LEU A 14 -1.39 -27.14 -59.36
N ALA A 15 -0.14 -26.85 -59.15
CA ALA A 15 0.42 -26.78 -57.82
C ALA A 15 -0.03 -25.47 -57.15
N LEU A 16 -1.05 -25.52 -56.27
CA LEU A 16 -1.41 -24.42 -55.36
C LEU A 16 -0.36 -24.34 -54.26
N ALA A 17 0.56 -23.37 -54.34
CA ALA A 17 1.45 -23.03 -53.25
C ALA A 17 0.64 -22.31 -52.16
N PHE A 18 0.28 -23.01 -51.08
CA PHE A 18 -0.22 -22.38 -49.84
C PHE A 18 0.93 -21.62 -49.18
N LEU A 19 0.96 -20.32 -49.35
CA LEU A 19 1.75 -19.42 -48.50
C LEU A 19 1.11 -19.40 -47.11
N THR A 20 1.54 -20.27 -46.20
CA THR A 20 1.26 -20.17 -44.78
C THR A 20 2.00 -18.95 -44.23
N ALA A 21 1.27 -17.82 -44.19
CA ALA A 21 1.73 -16.66 -43.39
C ALA A 21 1.75 -17.09 -41.93
N CYS A 22 2.94 -17.40 -41.42
CA CYS A 22 3.17 -17.53 -39.97
C CYS A 22 2.84 -16.19 -39.33
N HIS A 23 1.61 -15.98 -38.86
CA HIS A 23 1.30 -14.97 -37.89
C HIS A 23 2.07 -15.35 -36.63
N ARG A 24 3.23 -14.77 -36.42
CA ARG A 24 3.87 -14.74 -35.11
C ARG A 24 2.89 -13.99 -34.19
N GLN A 25 2.18 -14.72 -33.33
CA GLN A 25 1.52 -14.10 -32.19
C GLN A 25 2.60 -13.28 -31.47
N PRO A 26 2.31 -11.99 -31.13
CA PRO A 26 3.24 -11.20 -30.34
C PRO A 26 3.53 -11.99 -29.07
N ALA A 27 4.80 -12.21 -28.78
CA ALA A 27 5.23 -12.88 -27.56
C ALA A 27 4.55 -12.15 -26.41
N LYS A 28 3.82 -12.89 -25.55
CA LYS A 28 3.16 -12.31 -24.37
C LYS A 28 4.26 -11.62 -23.56
N GLU A 29 4.20 -10.30 -23.53
CA GLU A 29 5.23 -9.50 -22.86
C GLU A 29 5.30 -9.98 -21.41
N THR A 30 6.47 -10.50 -21.01
CA THR A 30 6.66 -11.01 -19.66
C THR A 30 6.64 -9.85 -18.70
N THR A 31 5.74 -9.87 -17.71
CA THR A 31 5.66 -8.84 -16.66
C THR A 31 7.05 -8.64 -16.03
N TYR A 32 7.57 -7.42 -16.12
CA TYR A 32 8.85 -7.07 -15.52
C TYR A 32 8.72 -6.90 -14.00
N PHE A 33 9.68 -7.42 -13.26
CA PHE A 33 9.85 -7.20 -11.83
C PHE A 33 11.28 -6.75 -11.57
N PRO A 34 11.49 -5.62 -10.87
CA PRO A 34 12.83 -5.13 -10.60
C PRO A 34 13.59 -6.07 -9.67
N ALA A 35 14.88 -6.24 -9.94
CA ALA A 35 15.79 -6.99 -9.08
C ALA A 35 15.96 -6.33 -7.69
N LYS A 36 16.60 -7.03 -6.74
CA LYS A 36 16.88 -6.48 -5.40
C LYS A 36 17.75 -5.23 -5.48
N GLY A 37 17.45 -4.25 -4.64
CA GLY A 37 18.23 -3.03 -4.47
C GLY A 37 17.95 -1.96 -5.53
N ASP A 38 18.97 -1.20 -5.90
CA ASP A 38 18.82 0.05 -6.67
C ASP A 38 18.80 -0.13 -8.20
N THR A 39 18.84 -1.38 -8.69
CA THR A 39 18.91 -1.69 -10.13
C THR A 39 17.54 -1.69 -10.82
N TRP A 40 16.63 -0.84 -10.41
CA TRP A 40 15.32 -0.72 -11.05
C TRP A 40 15.43 -0.04 -12.42
N GLU A 41 14.96 -0.73 -13.46
CA GLU A 41 15.08 -0.27 -14.84
C GLU A 41 14.22 0.97 -15.11
N HIS A 42 14.81 1.96 -15.77
CA HIS A 42 14.11 3.13 -16.28
C HIS A 42 13.72 2.92 -17.74
N ARG A 43 12.55 3.41 -18.12
CA ARG A 43 12.13 3.45 -19.51
C ARG A 43 11.69 4.86 -19.91
N ALA A 44 12.03 5.25 -21.14
CA ALA A 44 11.48 6.47 -21.70
C ALA A 44 9.95 6.37 -21.78
N PRO A 45 9.18 7.42 -21.42
CA PRO A 45 7.72 7.38 -21.41
C PRO A 45 7.09 6.83 -22.70
N ALA A 46 7.64 7.17 -23.86
CA ALA A 46 7.15 6.68 -25.15
C ALA A 46 7.23 5.15 -25.32
N GLN A 47 8.20 4.50 -24.67
CA GLN A 47 8.37 3.02 -24.73
C GLN A 47 7.29 2.27 -23.95
N VAL A 48 6.59 2.95 -23.07
CA VAL A 48 5.54 2.38 -22.22
C VAL A 48 4.18 3.07 -22.44
N GLY A 49 3.99 3.66 -23.62
CA GLY A 49 2.72 4.26 -24.03
C GLY A 49 2.38 5.56 -23.29
N MET A 50 3.37 6.38 -22.94
CA MET A 50 3.14 7.68 -22.32
C MET A 50 3.71 8.83 -23.15
N ASP A 51 3.10 10.01 -23.03
CA ASP A 51 3.61 11.27 -23.59
C ASP A 51 4.65 11.86 -22.64
N ALA A 52 5.88 12.06 -23.15
CA ALA A 52 7.00 12.53 -22.34
C ALA A 52 6.80 13.99 -21.87
N ASN A 53 6.25 14.86 -22.71
CA ASN A 53 6.07 16.28 -22.37
C ASN A 53 4.99 16.47 -21.31
N LEU A 54 3.88 15.73 -21.41
CA LEU A 54 2.81 15.77 -20.40
C LEU A 54 3.28 15.19 -19.06
N LEU A 55 4.06 14.10 -19.10
CA LEU A 55 4.64 13.53 -17.86
C LEU A 55 5.65 14.48 -17.21
N GLU A 56 6.48 15.15 -18.00
CA GLU A 56 7.42 16.17 -17.50
C GLU A 56 6.68 17.34 -16.83
N GLN A 57 5.57 17.81 -17.42
CA GLN A 57 4.73 18.85 -16.81
C GLN A 57 4.10 18.36 -15.48
N ALA A 58 3.69 17.08 -15.40
CA ALA A 58 3.18 16.51 -14.15
C ALA A 58 4.27 16.48 -13.05
N VAL A 59 5.49 16.10 -13.40
CA VAL A 59 6.64 16.09 -12.47
C VAL A 59 7.03 17.52 -12.08
N ALA A 60 7.04 18.46 -13.03
CA ALA A 60 7.31 19.87 -12.74
C ALA A 60 6.29 20.44 -11.73
N PHE A 61 5.00 20.13 -11.92
CA PHE A 61 3.96 20.48 -10.95
C PHE A 61 4.28 19.87 -9.57
N ALA A 62 4.55 18.56 -9.49
CA ALA A 62 4.82 17.90 -8.22
C ALA A 62 5.99 18.50 -7.43
N LYS A 63 7.06 18.89 -8.13
CA LYS A 63 8.25 19.53 -7.54
C LYS A 63 7.97 20.89 -6.89
N THR A 64 6.92 21.60 -7.32
CA THR A 64 6.55 22.90 -6.75
C THR A 64 5.73 22.81 -5.48
N GLN A 65 5.33 21.63 -5.06
CA GLN A 65 4.35 21.41 -3.99
C GLN A 65 4.98 20.99 -2.66
N GLU A 66 6.18 21.44 -2.34
CA GLU A 66 6.84 21.15 -1.04
C GLU A 66 5.93 21.48 0.13
N THR A 67 5.82 20.55 1.11
CA THR A 67 4.99 20.77 2.30
C THR A 67 5.56 21.84 3.22
N LYS A 68 4.70 22.74 3.64
CA LYS A 68 4.99 23.78 4.66
C LYS A 68 4.51 23.35 6.04
N GLN A 69 3.61 22.37 6.12
CA GLN A 69 3.02 21.92 7.38
C GLN A 69 3.95 21.03 8.20
N MET A 70 4.89 20.35 7.55
CA MET A 70 5.87 19.50 8.20
C MET A 70 7.28 19.96 7.82
N PRO A 71 7.89 20.87 8.61
CA PRO A 71 9.24 21.37 8.37
C PRO A 71 10.27 20.24 8.21
N PRO A 72 11.35 20.47 7.45
CA PRO A 72 12.39 19.45 7.23
C PRO A 72 13.04 18.88 8.50
N ASP A 73 13.04 19.65 9.58
CA ASP A 73 13.61 19.31 10.90
C ASP A 73 12.59 18.74 11.90
N PHE A 74 11.33 18.53 11.45
CA PHE A 74 10.22 18.07 12.30
C PHE A 74 9.91 18.98 13.52
N SER A 75 10.30 20.24 13.50
CA SER A 75 10.14 21.16 14.63
C SER A 75 8.69 21.32 15.12
N THR A 76 7.70 21.07 14.26
CA THR A 76 6.27 21.13 14.62
C THR A 76 5.67 19.79 15.05
N GLN A 77 6.46 18.71 15.09
CA GLN A 77 5.93 17.35 15.29
C GLN A 77 5.19 17.21 16.62
N GLU A 78 5.78 17.66 17.73
CA GLU A 78 5.14 17.58 19.04
C GLU A 78 3.96 18.53 19.18
N GLU A 79 4.01 19.69 18.55
CA GLU A 79 2.89 20.63 18.50
C GLU A 79 1.68 20.01 17.78
N ILE A 80 1.92 19.36 16.64
CA ILE A 80 0.86 18.76 15.81
C ILE A 80 0.33 17.46 16.43
N PHE A 81 1.20 16.58 16.95
CA PHE A 81 0.82 15.21 17.31
C PHE A 81 0.97 14.90 18.81
N GLY A 82 1.43 15.88 19.60
CA GLY A 82 1.68 15.74 21.03
C GLY A 82 2.98 14.98 21.32
N LYS A 83 3.26 14.79 22.63
CA LYS A 83 4.51 14.23 23.12
C LYS A 83 4.95 12.96 22.37
N LEU A 84 6.19 12.95 21.91
CA LEU A 84 6.81 11.81 21.26
C LEU A 84 6.96 10.62 22.23
N LEU A 85 6.74 9.42 21.70
CA LEU A 85 6.97 8.14 22.37
C LEU A 85 8.24 7.45 21.85
N GLY A 86 8.67 7.78 20.65
CA GLY A 86 9.84 7.20 20.01
C GLY A 86 10.70 8.25 19.31
N PRO A 87 11.87 7.84 18.82
CA PRO A 87 12.78 8.75 18.14
C PRO A 87 12.19 9.25 16.82
N MET A 88 12.62 10.46 16.43
CA MET A 88 12.42 11.05 15.12
C MET A 88 13.77 11.17 14.40
N PRO A 89 13.82 11.14 13.06
CA PRO A 89 15.03 11.54 12.36
C PRO A 89 15.29 13.04 12.57
N THR A 90 16.53 13.47 12.39
CA THR A 90 16.90 14.89 12.53
C THR A 90 16.38 15.76 11.39
N SER A 91 16.08 15.14 10.25
CA SER A 91 15.53 15.85 9.10
C SER A 91 14.86 14.86 8.14
N ARG A 92 14.05 15.36 7.21
CA ARG A 92 13.45 14.63 6.09
C ARG A 92 13.97 15.13 4.75
N ALA A 93 13.73 14.37 3.70
CA ALA A 93 13.90 14.83 2.32
C ALA A 93 12.95 15.99 1.98
N ALA A 94 13.28 16.76 0.96
CA ALA A 94 12.31 17.61 0.28
C ALA A 94 11.26 16.77 -0.47
N THR A 95 10.25 17.44 -1.07
CA THR A 95 9.25 16.73 -1.88
C THR A 95 9.93 15.87 -2.93
N ASN A 96 9.54 14.60 -2.98
CA ASN A 96 10.12 13.63 -3.89
C ASN A 96 9.06 12.62 -4.32
N GLY A 97 9.34 11.89 -5.40
CA GLY A 97 8.39 10.89 -5.87
C GLY A 97 8.89 10.09 -7.06
N ILE A 98 8.07 9.15 -7.47
CA ILE A 98 8.35 8.20 -8.53
C ILE A 98 7.05 7.81 -9.24
N VAL A 99 7.11 7.63 -10.55
CA VAL A 99 6.03 7.08 -11.36
C VAL A 99 6.50 5.79 -12.00
N ILE A 100 5.76 4.72 -11.74
CA ILE A 100 5.98 3.39 -12.30
C ILE A 100 4.89 3.09 -13.33
N ARG A 101 5.28 2.68 -14.52
CA ARG A 101 4.39 2.20 -15.59
C ARG A 101 4.86 0.84 -16.09
N HIS A 102 3.97 -0.16 -16.13
CA HIS A 102 4.29 -1.54 -16.52
C HIS A 102 5.47 -2.16 -15.74
N GLY A 103 5.71 -1.67 -14.53
CA GLY A 103 6.81 -2.09 -13.67
C GLY A 103 8.11 -1.31 -13.84
N TYR A 104 8.22 -0.42 -14.81
CA TYR A 104 9.40 0.41 -15.08
C TYR A 104 9.29 1.80 -14.47
N ILE A 105 10.41 2.36 -14.02
CA ILE A 105 10.47 3.76 -13.63
C ILE A 105 10.37 4.61 -14.89
N VAL A 106 9.36 5.48 -14.98
CA VAL A 106 9.18 6.41 -16.11
C VAL A 106 9.44 7.85 -15.73
N ALA A 107 9.35 8.16 -14.44
CA ALA A 107 9.77 9.45 -13.88
C ALA A 107 10.16 9.27 -12.42
N GLU A 108 11.13 10.05 -11.98
CA GLU A 108 11.62 10.07 -10.62
C GLU A 108 12.18 11.47 -10.30
N TRP A 109 11.96 11.96 -9.07
CA TRP A 109 12.48 13.27 -8.65
C TRP A 109 12.76 13.32 -7.16
N GLY A 110 13.71 14.15 -6.76
CA GLY A 110 14.15 14.33 -5.38
C GLY A 110 14.96 13.16 -4.83
N GLU A 111 15.08 13.08 -3.51
CA GLU A 111 15.90 12.08 -2.80
C GLU A 111 15.12 10.77 -2.60
N THR A 112 14.81 10.05 -3.65
CA THR A 112 13.96 8.87 -3.62
C THR A 112 14.57 7.64 -2.94
N GLN A 113 15.88 7.64 -2.69
CA GLN A 113 16.59 6.57 -1.98
C GLN A 113 16.78 6.85 -0.49
N ARG A 114 16.42 8.04 -0.02
CA ARG A 114 16.52 8.40 1.39
C ARG A 114 15.37 7.79 2.20
N PRO A 115 15.64 7.02 3.26
CA PRO A 115 14.61 6.49 4.14
C PRO A 115 14.09 7.58 5.07
N ASP A 116 12.80 7.86 4.99
CA ASP A 116 12.06 8.79 5.85
C ASP A 116 10.84 8.11 6.46
N PRO A 117 10.28 8.65 7.57
CA PRO A 117 9.02 8.13 8.13
C PRO A 117 7.89 8.14 7.09
N THR A 118 7.21 7.00 6.91
CA THR A 118 6.05 6.90 6.00
C THR A 118 4.72 7.13 6.72
N TYR A 119 4.76 7.34 8.03
CA TYR A 119 3.58 7.50 8.87
C TYR A 119 2.54 6.41 8.64
N SER A 120 1.27 6.79 8.50
CA SER A 120 0.16 5.84 8.43
C SER A 120 0.14 4.95 7.20
N ALA A 121 0.97 5.20 6.18
CA ALA A 121 1.13 4.25 5.08
C ALA A 121 1.65 2.88 5.59
N ALA A 122 2.34 2.84 6.73
CA ALA A 122 2.73 1.62 7.43
C ALA A 122 1.55 0.70 7.79
N LYS A 123 0.32 1.25 7.93
CA LYS A 123 -0.88 0.45 8.22
C LYS A 123 -1.18 -0.55 7.12
N SER A 124 -0.98 -0.18 5.86
CA SER A 124 -1.17 -1.09 4.73
C SER A 124 -0.16 -2.25 4.72
N VAL A 125 1.06 -2.01 5.24
CA VAL A 125 2.05 -3.08 5.47
C VAL A 125 1.57 -4.03 6.56
N LEU A 126 1.03 -3.50 7.68
CA LEU A 126 0.45 -4.34 8.75
C LEU A 126 -0.76 -5.13 8.27
N SER A 127 -1.63 -4.53 7.42
CA SER A 127 -2.71 -5.26 6.76
C SER A 127 -2.19 -6.46 5.96
N THR A 128 -1.11 -6.27 5.23
CA THR A 128 -0.48 -7.36 4.46
C THR A 128 0.03 -8.47 5.36
N ILE A 129 0.59 -8.15 6.55
CA ILE A 129 0.99 -9.16 7.54
C ILE A 129 -0.23 -9.92 8.09
N VAL A 130 -1.38 -9.26 8.31
CA VAL A 130 -2.62 -9.98 8.67
C VAL A 130 -3.02 -10.97 7.57
N GLY A 131 -2.96 -10.56 6.30
CA GLY A 131 -3.24 -11.45 5.17
C GLY A 131 -2.32 -12.66 5.12
N ILE A 132 -1.03 -12.45 5.24
CA ILE A 132 -0.04 -13.54 5.28
C ILE A 132 -0.27 -14.44 6.50
N SER A 133 -0.65 -13.87 7.66
CA SER A 133 -0.97 -14.64 8.86
C SER A 133 -2.20 -15.52 8.64
N HIS A 134 -3.21 -15.01 7.95
CA HIS A 134 -4.42 -15.77 7.59
C HIS A 134 -4.07 -16.91 6.63
N GLU A 135 -3.34 -16.65 5.57
CA GLU A 135 -2.93 -17.68 4.60
C GLU A 135 -2.04 -18.77 5.17
N ARG A 136 -1.28 -18.45 6.23
CA ARG A 136 -0.46 -19.43 6.97
C ARG A 136 -1.24 -20.20 8.04
N GLY A 137 -2.53 -19.91 8.22
CA GLY A 137 -3.38 -20.52 9.23
C GLY A 137 -3.09 -20.05 10.66
N LEU A 138 -2.24 -19.02 10.85
CA LEU A 138 -2.04 -18.38 12.14
C LEU A 138 -3.31 -17.64 12.60
N ILE A 139 -4.07 -17.10 11.66
CA ILE A 139 -5.42 -16.56 11.83
C ILE A 139 -6.36 -17.41 10.97
N PRO A 140 -6.99 -18.46 11.54
CA PRO A 140 -7.86 -19.34 10.75
C PRO A 140 -9.03 -18.61 10.10
N ASP A 141 -9.62 -17.65 10.81
CA ASP A 141 -10.71 -16.81 10.30
C ASP A 141 -10.57 -15.38 10.85
N ILE A 142 -10.52 -14.39 9.94
CA ILE A 142 -10.42 -12.97 10.32
C ILE A 142 -11.71 -12.40 10.93
N HIS A 143 -12.83 -13.08 10.76
CA HIS A 143 -14.13 -12.71 11.33
C HIS A 143 -14.33 -13.24 12.75
N GLU A 144 -13.44 -14.09 13.23
CA GLU A 144 -13.47 -14.59 14.59
C GLU A 144 -12.82 -13.58 15.57
N PRO A 145 -13.29 -13.55 16.83
CA PRO A 145 -12.72 -12.68 17.85
C PRO A 145 -11.22 -12.89 18.05
N VAL A 146 -10.48 -11.78 18.10
CA VAL A 146 -9.04 -11.78 18.39
C VAL A 146 -8.75 -12.46 19.73
N ALA A 147 -9.66 -12.35 20.69
CA ALA A 147 -9.61 -13.00 22.01
C ALA A 147 -9.46 -14.54 21.94
N LYS A 148 -9.84 -15.18 20.83
CA LYS A 148 -9.65 -16.63 20.66
C LYS A 148 -8.17 -17.03 20.53
N LEU A 149 -7.32 -16.11 20.09
CA LEU A 149 -5.90 -16.34 19.81
C LEU A 149 -4.98 -15.55 20.75
N ILE A 150 -5.44 -14.44 21.30
CA ILE A 150 -4.63 -13.48 22.05
C ILE A 150 -5.20 -13.34 23.47
N HIS A 151 -4.44 -13.82 24.45
CA HIS A 151 -4.84 -13.92 25.86
C HIS A 151 -3.93 -13.06 26.75
N ASP A 152 -3.90 -11.74 26.47
CA ASP A 152 -3.02 -10.79 27.17
C ASP A 152 -3.77 -9.70 27.96
N GLY A 153 -5.06 -9.95 28.24
CA GLY A 153 -5.93 -9.02 28.95
C GLY A 153 -6.53 -7.93 28.08
N GLY A 154 -5.97 -7.69 26.88
CA GLY A 154 -6.41 -6.57 26.03
C GLY A 154 -7.76 -6.77 25.34
N TYR A 155 -8.31 -7.97 25.41
CA TYR A 155 -9.63 -8.33 24.84
C TYR A 155 -10.58 -8.96 25.85
N ASP A 156 -10.34 -8.80 27.17
CA ASP A 156 -11.15 -9.47 28.18
C ASP A 156 -12.42 -8.69 28.56
N SER A 157 -12.46 -7.38 28.33
CA SER A 157 -13.64 -6.57 28.64
C SER A 157 -14.85 -6.95 27.79
N GLU A 158 -16.05 -6.59 28.26
CA GLU A 158 -17.29 -6.78 27.52
C GLU A 158 -17.26 -6.10 26.14
N GLN A 159 -16.68 -4.90 26.07
CA GLN A 159 -16.51 -4.14 24.83
C GLN A 159 -15.54 -4.86 23.88
N ASN A 160 -14.42 -5.37 24.37
CA ASN A 160 -13.32 -5.83 23.51
C ASN A 160 -13.45 -7.30 23.10
N ARG A 161 -14.13 -8.15 23.87
CA ARG A 161 -14.12 -9.62 23.68
C ARG A 161 -14.59 -10.09 22.30
N ASN A 162 -15.43 -9.29 21.63
CA ASN A 162 -16.01 -9.60 20.32
C ASN A 162 -15.31 -8.88 19.16
N ILE A 163 -14.18 -8.20 19.41
CA ILE A 163 -13.42 -7.54 18.36
C ILE A 163 -12.75 -8.59 17.49
N THR A 164 -12.95 -8.51 16.18
CA THR A 164 -12.33 -9.39 15.19
C THR A 164 -11.11 -8.72 14.54
N TRP A 165 -10.30 -9.49 13.83
CA TRP A 165 -9.21 -8.97 13.03
C TRP A 165 -9.75 -8.02 11.94
N GLU A 166 -10.87 -8.38 11.31
CA GLU A 166 -11.53 -7.53 10.32
C GLU A 166 -11.97 -6.19 10.90
N HIS A 167 -12.50 -6.15 12.12
CA HIS A 167 -12.85 -4.89 12.78
C HIS A 167 -11.64 -3.95 12.94
N HIS A 168 -10.46 -4.48 13.24
CA HIS A 168 -9.23 -3.69 13.25
C HIS A 168 -8.84 -3.22 11.85
N LEU A 169 -8.87 -4.09 10.86
CA LEU A 169 -8.52 -3.80 9.47
C LEU A 169 -9.41 -2.71 8.87
N GLN A 170 -10.70 -2.71 9.21
CA GLN A 170 -11.68 -1.73 8.74
C GLN A 170 -11.75 -0.46 9.61
N GLN A 171 -10.90 -0.32 10.63
CA GLN A 171 -10.98 0.78 11.61
C GLN A 171 -12.35 0.89 12.30
N SER A 172 -13.00 -0.24 12.54
CA SER A 172 -14.31 -0.35 13.20
C SER A 172 -14.26 -1.12 14.52
N SER A 173 -13.06 -1.36 15.06
CA SER A 173 -12.91 -2.21 16.25
C SER A 173 -13.50 -1.61 17.52
N GLU A 174 -13.55 -0.29 17.63
CA GLU A 174 -13.98 0.41 18.86
C GLU A 174 -13.28 -0.13 20.13
N TRP A 175 -12.06 -0.64 19.97
CA TRP A 175 -11.27 -1.16 21.09
C TRP A 175 -11.09 -0.06 22.14
N GLU A 176 -11.39 -0.42 23.40
CA GLU A 176 -11.17 0.45 24.57
C GLU A 176 -9.90 0.05 25.32
N GLY A 177 -9.17 1.03 25.78
CA GLY A 177 -7.98 0.81 26.60
C GLY A 177 -6.91 1.88 26.40
N ALA A 178 -5.80 1.69 27.03
CA ALA A 178 -4.60 2.49 26.86
C ALA A 178 -3.43 1.62 26.40
N LEU A 179 -2.63 2.11 25.50
CA LEU A 179 -1.46 1.42 25.00
C LEU A 179 -0.28 2.40 24.89
N TRP A 180 0.85 2.05 25.54
CA TRP A 180 2.10 2.83 25.53
C TRP A 180 1.92 4.29 25.93
N GLY A 181 0.99 4.57 26.87
CA GLY A 181 0.71 5.93 27.38
C GLY A 181 -0.25 6.74 26.52
N LYS A 182 -0.93 6.11 25.58
CA LYS A 182 -2.01 6.74 24.77
C LYS A 182 -3.32 5.98 24.94
N ASN A 183 -4.39 6.72 25.21
CA ASN A 183 -5.74 6.14 25.27
C ASN A 183 -6.30 5.87 23.87
N SER A 184 -7.18 4.91 23.75
CA SER A 184 -7.83 4.56 22.50
C SER A 184 -8.83 5.60 21.97
N ASP A 185 -9.28 6.52 22.82
CA ASP A 185 -10.06 7.69 22.44
C ASP A 185 -9.20 8.86 21.97
N PHE A 186 -7.88 8.77 22.15
CA PHE A 186 -6.96 9.77 21.64
C PHE A 186 -6.89 9.71 20.12
N VAL A 187 -7.70 10.53 19.52
CA VAL A 187 -7.54 10.94 18.13
C VAL A 187 -6.87 12.30 18.22
N GLY A 188 -5.63 12.41 17.87
CA GLY A 188 -4.88 13.66 18.04
C GLY A 188 -5.70 14.86 17.57
N LYS A 189 -5.79 15.88 18.38
CA LYS A 189 -6.42 17.20 18.12
C LYS A 189 -6.14 17.66 16.70
N GLU A 190 -5.06 17.30 16.31
CA GLU A 190 -4.22 17.67 15.26
C GLU A 190 -4.44 16.80 14.03
N ALA A 191 -4.94 15.62 14.21
CA ALA A 191 -5.24 14.76 13.11
C ALA A 191 -6.29 15.43 12.22
N PHE A 192 -5.82 16.28 11.34
CA PHE A 192 -6.65 16.90 10.31
C PHE A 192 -7.36 18.22 10.68
N GLY A 193 -6.84 19.01 11.62
CA GLY A 193 -7.40 20.33 11.96
C GLY A 193 -8.84 20.30 12.49
N ARG A 194 -9.25 19.21 13.11
CA ARG A 194 -10.64 19.00 13.55
C ARG A 194 -10.92 19.42 14.99
N GLY A 195 -9.99 20.09 15.67
CA GLY A 195 -10.17 20.52 17.06
C GLY A 195 -10.26 19.37 18.07
N GLU A 196 -10.50 19.68 19.34
CA GLU A 196 -10.72 18.66 20.37
C GLU A 196 -11.99 17.84 20.04
N ARG A 197 -11.79 16.54 20.01
CA ARG A 197 -12.91 15.64 19.84
C ARG A 197 -13.73 15.60 21.12
N LYS A 198 -15.03 15.83 21.00
CA LYS A 198 -15.94 15.61 22.14
C LYS A 198 -15.94 14.12 22.49
N PRO A 199 -15.79 13.76 23.77
CA PRO A 199 -15.97 12.38 24.21
C PRO A 199 -17.32 11.84 23.70
N ARG A 200 -17.33 10.64 23.16
CA ARG A 200 -18.53 9.92 22.77
C ARG A 200 -18.52 8.53 23.39
N SER A 201 -19.69 7.96 23.58
CA SER A 201 -19.79 6.55 23.94
C SER A 201 -19.27 5.65 22.83
N LEU A 202 -18.57 4.60 23.20
CA LEU A 202 -18.12 3.57 22.25
C LEU A 202 -19.33 2.88 21.61
N GLN A 203 -19.20 2.53 20.36
CA GLN A 203 -20.18 1.74 19.64
C GLN A 203 -19.80 0.24 19.75
N LYS A 204 -20.75 -0.61 19.40
CA LYS A 204 -20.49 -2.05 19.28
C LYS A 204 -19.37 -2.26 18.22
N PRO A 205 -18.37 -3.10 18.49
CA PRO A 205 -17.37 -3.45 17.48
C PRO A 205 -17.99 -3.87 16.15
N GLY A 206 -17.44 -3.36 15.05
CA GLY A 206 -17.91 -3.63 13.70
C GLY A 206 -19.12 -2.83 13.24
N THR A 207 -19.54 -1.78 13.98
CA THR A 207 -20.75 -0.99 13.62
C THR A 207 -20.46 0.49 13.38
N PHE A 208 -19.22 0.94 13.61
CA PHE A 208 -18.86 2.34 13.50
C PHE A 208 -17.42 2.48 12.99
N TYR A 209 -17.23 3.23 11.92
CA TYR A 209 -15.90 3.57 11.39
C TYR A 209 -15.29 4.73 12.16
N GLU A 210 -14.11 4.52 12.66
CA GLU A 210 -13.28 5.57 13.25
C GLU A 210 -11.82 5.32 13.04
N TYR A 211 -11.17 6.17 12.23
CA TYR A 211 -9.74 6.12 12.05
C TYR A 211 -8.99 6.38 13.36
N ASN A 212 -8.23 5.41 13.84
CA ASN A 212 -7.60 5.45 15.16
C ASN A 212 -6.25 4.73 15.18
N ASP A 213 -5.19 5.43 15.59
CA ASP A 213 -3.84 4.87 15.62
C ASP A 213 -3.62 3.88 16.76
N VAL A 214 -4.19 4.17 17.95
CA VAL A 214 -3.98 3.32 19.14
C VAL A 214 -4.59 1.94 18.91
N ARG A 215 -5.75 1.87 18.26
CA ARG A 215 -6.42 0.62 17.90
C ARG A 215 -5.63 -0.20 16.91
N ILE A 216 -4.91 0.45 15.96
CA ILE A 216 -4.00 -0.25 15.06
C ILE A 216 -2.71 -0.67 15.75
N ASN A 217 -2.20 0.13 16.69
CA ASN A 217 -1.09 -0.29 17.54
C ASN A 217 -1.45 -1.54 18.37
N ARG A 218 -2.72 -1.63 18.83
CA ARG A 218 -3.22 -2.83 19.51
C ARG A 218 -3.24 -4.06 18.59
N MET A 219 -3.66 -3.90 17.34
CA MET A 219 -3.57 -4.96 16.33
C MET A 219 -2.12 -5.39 16.10
N ALA A 220 -1.19 -4.44 15.99
CA ALA A 220 0.23 -4.74 15.80
C ALA A 220 0.83 -5.53 16.99
N LEU A 221 0.43 -5.20 18.23
CA LEU A 221 0.81 -5.98 19.41
C LEU A 221 0.21 -7.39 19.38
N SER A 222 -1.02 -7.53 18.89
CA SER A 222 -1.65 -8.85 18.70
C SER A 222 -0.91 -9.69 17.65
N LEU A 223 -0.46 -9.08 16.55
CA LEU A 223 0.39 -9.75 15.57
C LEU A 223 1.73 -10.19 16.17
N LEU A 224 2.39 -9.35 16.98
CA LEU A 224 3.63 -9.73 17.67
C LEU A 224 3.42 -11.00 18.51
N ARG A 225 2.33 -11.07 19.30
CA ARG A 225 1.98 -12.25 20.12
C ARG A 225 1.68 -13.47 19.26
N LEU A 226 1.00 -13.28 18.16
CA LEU A 226 0.64 -14.35 17.23
C LEU A 226 1.89 -14.97 16.57
N TRP A 227 2.78 -14.13 16.05
CA TRP A 227 3.99 -14.57 15.36
C TRP A 227 5.09 -15.03 16.34
N LYS A 228 5.06 -14.59 17.59
CA LYS A 228 6.13 -14.80 18.57
C LYS A 228 7.51 -14.39 18.02
N LYS A 229 7.52 -13.38 17.17
CA LYS A 229 8.67 -12.85 16.44
C LYS A 229 8.52 -11.35 16.27
N PRO A 230 9.58 -10.54 16.43
CA PRO A 230 9.51 -9.09 16.19
C PRO A 230 8.90 -8.77 14.83
N ILE A 231 7.90 -7.90 14.80
CA ILE A 231 7.19 -7.56 13.55
C ILE A 231 8.14 -6.96 12.48
N PRO A 232 9.19 -6.18 12.81
CA PRO A 232 10.19 -5.79 11.80
C PRO A 232 10.83 -6.99 11.08
N ASP A 233 11.10 -8.08 11.81
CA ASP A 233 11.65 -9.30 11.21
C ASP A 233 10.63 -10.02 10.33
N VAL A 234 9.37 -10.03 10.73
CA VAL A 234 8.28 -10.59 9.91
C VAL A 234 8.13 -9.77 8.62
N VAL A 235 8.09 -8.43 8.72
CA VAL A 235 8.01 -7.55 7.54
C VAL A 235 9.21 -7.76 6.61
N ARG A 236 10.42 -7.89 7.17
CA ARG A 236 11.63 -8.16 6.37
C ARG A 236 11.51 -9.46 5.60
N ASP A 237 11.17 -10.56 6.30
CA ASP A 237 11.24 -11.90 5.73
C ASP A 237 10.07 -12.21 4.80
N GLU A 238 8.89 -11.65 5.11
CA GLU A 238 7.66 -11.97 4.38
C GLU A 238 7.35 -10.99 3.24
N ILE A 239 7.81 -9.74 3.35
CA ILE A 239 7.49 -8.69 2.36
C ILE A 239 8.75 -8.11 1.75
N MET A 240 9.61 -7.45 2.53
CA MET A 240 10.65 -6.58 1.99
C MET A 240 11.73 -7.34 1.23
N ASN A 241 12.24 -8.45 1.79
CA ASN A 241 13.20 -9.30 1.07
C ASN A 241 12.59 -9.92 -0.21
N PRO A 242 11.37 -10.52 -0.17
CA PRO A 242 10.73 -11.06 -1.35
C PRO A 242 10.50 -10.05 -2.49
N ILE A 243 10.16 -8.78 -2.19
CA ILE A 243 10.00 -7.75 -3.21
C ILE A 243 11.33 -7.09 -3.62
N GLY A 244 12.45 -7.52 -3.06
CA GLY A 244 13.77 -6.97 -3.36
C GLY A 244 13.96 -5.53 -2.88
N ALA A 245 13.35 -5.16 -1.77
CA ALA A 245 13.57 -3.86 -1.15
C ALA A 245 15.04 -3.66 -0.75
N SER A 246 15.46 -2.41 -0.62
CA SER A 246 16.80 -2.05 -0.16
C SER A 246 17.02 -2.47 1.29
N ASP A 247 18.26 -2.42 1.76
CA ASP A 247 18.59 -2.69 3.16
C ASP A 247 18.54 -1.40 4.04
N THR A 248 18.01 -0.29 3.50
CA THR A 248 17.97 1.01 4.19
C THR A 248 16.72 1.24 5.03
N TRP A 249 15.61 0.54 4.73
CA TRP A 249 14.39 0.65 5.51
C TRP A 249 14.56 0.09 6.94
N ARG A 250 13.78 0.62 7.87
CA ARG A 250 13.75 0.14 9.26
C ARG A 250 12.40 0.41 9.91
N TYR A 251 11.97 -0.48 10.77
CA TYR A 251 10.83 -0.25 11.62
C TYR A 251 11.32 0.15 13.03
N VAL A 252 11.19 1.43 13.36
CA VAL A 252 11.66 2.01 14.60
C VAL A 252 10.56 1.90 15.65
N THR A 253 10.86 1.29 16.80
CA THR A 253 9.90 1.02 17.86
C THR A 253 9.91 2.09 18.94
N TYR A 254 8.85 2.19 19.73
CA TYR A 254 8.87 3.01 20.93
C TYR A 254 9.62 2.27 22.05
N PRO A 255 10.42 2.95 22.88
CA PRO A 255 11.12 2.31 24.00
C PRO A 255 10.20 1.56 24.97
N ASN A 256 8.97 2.05 25.17
CA ASN A 256 7.97 1.43 26.03
C ASN A 256 7.02 0.45 25.31
N ALA A 257 7.18 0.25 24.01
CA ALA A 257 6.38 -0.69 23.22
C ALA A 257 7.00 -2.09 23.23
N VAL A 258 7.14 -2.67 24.41
CA VAL A 258 7.74 -4.00 24.62
C VAL A 258 6.73 -4.93 25.26
N ALA A 259 6.70 -6.18 24.81
CA ALA A 259 5.89 -7.25 25.38
C ALA A 259 6.74 -8.45 25.74
N ASP A 260 6.40 -9.11 26.84
CA ASP A 260 6.96 -10.42 27.17
C ASP A 260 6.29 -11.48 26.27
N ILE A 261 7.09 -12.21 25.54
CA ILE A 261 6.68 -13.32 24.68
C ILE A 261 7.51 -14.54 25.07
N ASP A 262 6.89 -15.45 25.80
CA ASP A 262 7.53 -16.68 26.26
C ASP A 262 8.86 -16.41 27.01
N GLY A 263 8.87 -15.40 27.90
CA GLY A 263 10.02 -15.00 28.70
C GLY A 263 11.05 -14.12 27.95
N LYS A 264 10.76 -13.70 26.72
CA LYS A 264 11.62 -12.80 25.94
C LYS A 264 10.93 -11.45 25.75
N GLN A 265 11.66 -10.38 26.09
CA GLN A 265 11.20 -9.03 25.81
C GLN A 265 11.31 -8.73 24.32
N MET A 266 10.18 -8.53 23.64
CA MET A 266 10.13 -8.24 22.21
C MET A 266 9.48 -6.89 21.93
N PRO A 267 10.07 -6.04 21.08
CA PRO A 267 9.48 -4.77 20.73
C PRO A 267 8.31 -4.94 19.78
N SER A 268 7.23 -4.23 20.05
CA SER A 268 6.11 -4.07 19.12
C SER A 268 6.29 -2.83 18.26
N VAL A 269 5.49 -2.71 17.21
CA VAL A 269 5.53 -1.58 16.28
C VAL A 269 4.24 -0.77 16.31
N SER A 270 4.31 0.49 15.90
CA SER A 270 3.12 1.31 15.68
C SER A 270 2.61 1.17 14.25
N GLY A 271 1.31 1.34 14.07
CA GLY A 271 0.68 1.44 12.74
C GLY A 271 0.86 2.81 12.09
N GLY A 272 1.68 3.67 12.65
CA GLY A 272 2.04 4.99 12.14
C GLY A 272 3.08 5.62 13.02
N THR A 273 3.66 6.72 12.55
CA THR A 273 4.77 7.38 13.24
C THR A 273 4.39 8.69 13.91
N ARG A 274 3.10 8.86 14.21
CA ARG A 274 2.57 10.12 14.74
C ARG A 274 3.32 10.61 15.98
N TRP A 275 3.74 9.68 16.84
CA TRP A 275 4.50 9.95 18.06
C TRP A 275 5.97 9.52 17.95
N GLY A 276 6.55 9.64 16.78
CA GLY A 276 7.90 9.15 16.48
C GLY A 276 7.94 7.66 16.18
N GLY A 277 9.12 7.14 15.92
CA GLY A 277 9.29 5.74 15.50
C GLY A 277 8.59 5.40 14.19
N GLY A 278 8.10 4.16 14.05
CA GLY A 278 7.36 3.66 12.90
C GLY A 278 8.24 3.21 11.73
N LEU A 279 7.61 2.95 10.59
CA LEU A 279 8.32 2.51 9.37
C LEU A 279 9.01 3.70 8.71
N TRP A 280 10.34 3.65 8.60
CA TRP A 280 11.16 4.58 7.84
C TRP A 280 11.61 3.83 6.59
N ILE A 281 11.23 4.35 5.45
CA ILE A 281 11.37 3.67 4.16
C ILE A 281 11.63 4.70 3.05
N ASN A 282 12.36 4.33 2.04
CA ASN A 282 12.60 5.17 0.89
C ASN A 282 11.48 5.06 -0.16
N THR A 283 11.40 6.04 -1.04
CA THR A 283 10.33 6.15 -2.05
C THR A 283 10.33 4.99 -3.05
N ARG A 284 11.49 4.45 -3.41
CA ARG A 284 11.60 3.29 -4.31
C ARG A 284 11.05 2.02 -3.66
N ASP A 285 11.32 1.81 -2.37
CA ASP A 285 10.79 0.65 -1.64
C ASP A 285 9.28 0.78 -1.39
N GLU A 286 8.76 2.01 -1.16
CA GLU A 286 7.32 2.27 -1.17
C GLU A 286 6.68 1.93 -2.53
N ALA A 287 7.34 2.30 -3.63
CA ALA A 287 6.88 1.94 -4.96
C ALA A 287 6.89 0.43 -5.23
N ARG A 288 7.88 -0.32 -4.70
CA ARG A 288 7.88 -1.79 -4.73
C ARG A 288 6.68 -2.38 -4.00
N PHE A 289 6.36 -1.83 -2.84
CA PHE A 289 5.17 -2.26 -2.08
C PHE A 289 3.87 -1.93 -2.84
N GLY A 290 3.74 -0.75 -3.42
CA GLY A 290 2.61 -0.42 -4.30
C GLY A 290 2.53 -1.34 -5.52
N TYR A 291 3.67 -1.66 -6.13
CA TYR A 291 3.74 -2.55 -7.28
C TYR A 291 3.38 -4.01 -6.93
N LEU A 292 3.71 -4.47 -5.73
CA LEU A 292 3.23 -5.77 -5.23
C LEU A 292 1.70 -5.83 -5.26
N PHE A 293 1.02 -4.79 -4.79
CA PHE A 293 -0.45 -4.71 -4.81
C PHE A 293 -1.01 -4.58 -6.23
N LEU A 294 -0.37 -3.79 -7.08
CA LEU A 294 -0.71 -3.71 -8.51
C LEU A 294 -0.62 -5.09 -9.18
N ARG A 295 0.32 -5.92 -8.76
CA ARG A 295 0.51 -7.30 -9.24
C ARG A 295 -0.26 -8.36 -8.45
N GLN A 296 -1.31 -7.93 -7.75
CA GLN A 296 -2.21 -8.83 -7.00
C GLN A 296 -1.43 -9.72 -6.01
N GLY A 297 -0.49 -9.11 -5.29
CA GLY A 297 0.32 -9.79 -4.27
C GLY A 297 1.42 -10.71 -4.80
N ARG A 298 1.69 -10.69 -6.11
CA ARG A 298 2.72 -11.52 -6.75
C ARG A 298 3.98 -10.71 -7.03
N TRP A 299 5.13 -11.36 -6.86
CA TRP A 299 6.44 -10.82 -7.25
C TRP A 299 7.24 -11.89 -8.01
N GLY A 300 7.47 -11.68 -9.28
CA GLY A 300 8.03 -12.70 -10.18
C GLY A 300 7.12 -13.94 -10.24
N ASN A 301 7.68 -15.08 -9.90
CA ASN A 301 6.94 -16.35 -9.81
C ASN A 301 6.40 -16.67 -8.40
N LYS A 302 6.61 -15.78 -7.41
CA LYS A 302 6.24 -15.99 -6.01
C LYS A 302 4.97 -15.22 -5.66
N GLN A 303 3.98 -15.88 -5.08
CA GLN A 303 2.84 -15.23 -4.42
C GLN A 303 3.27 -14.88 -2.99
N ILE A 304 3.30 -13.60 -2.65
CA ILE A 304 3.71 -13.09 -1.34
C ILE A 304 2.51 -12.97 -0.42
N VAL A 305 1.42 -12.44 -0.93
CA VAL A 305 0.09 -12.42 -0.32
C VAL A 305 -0.93 -12.75 -1.40
N SER A 306 -2.00 -13.45 -1.08
CA SER A 306 -2.94 -13.93 -2.12
C SER A 306 -3.62 -12.77 -2.86
N SER A 307 -4.01 -13.05 -4.11
CA SER A 307 -4.83 -12.13 -4.89
C SER A 307 -6.19 -11.88 -4.23
N ASP A 308 -6.70 -12.85 -3.50
CA ASP A 308 -7.98 -12.72 -2.79
C ASP A 308 -7.85 -11.78 -1.59
N TRP A 309 -6.70 -11.81 -0.87
CA TRP A 309 -6.43 -10.80 0.14
C TRP A 309 -6.35 -9.40 -0.45
N VAL A 310 -5.62 -9.22 -1.56
CA VAL A 310 -5.53 -7.91 -2.24
C VAL A 310 -6.91 -7.39 -2.61
N LYS A 311 -7.79 -8.23 -3.20
CA LYS A 311 -9.17 -7.87 -3.53
C LYS A 311 -9.99 -7.49 -2.30
N GLN A 312 -9.88 -8.25 -1.21
CA GLN A 312 -10.58 -7.94 0.05
C GLN A 312 -10.05 -6.65 0.67
N ALA A 313 -8.73 -6.46 0.70
CA ALA A 313 -8.09 -5.28 1.29
C ALA A 313 -8.44 -3.99 0.54
N THR A 314 -8.74 -4.08 -0.74
CA THR A 314 -9.10 -2.94 -1.61
C THR A 314 -10.61 -2.87 -1.91
N ARG A 315 -11.45 -3.48 -1.08
CA ARG A 315 -12.91 -3.45 -1.16
C ARG A 315 -13.49 -2.53 -0.10
N PRO A 316 -14.55 -1.76 -0.40
CA PRO A 316 -15.21 -0.89 0.58
C PRO A 316 -15.66 -1.64 1.82
N SER A 317 -15.41 -1.06 3.00
CA SER A 317 -15.97 -1.55 4.24
C SER A 317 -17.39 -1.03 4.47
N PRO A 318 -18.23 -1.71 5.25
CA PRO A 318 -19.65 -1.32 5.43
C PRO A 318 -19.86 0.07 6.03
N TYR A 319 -18.95 0.52 6.89
CA TYR A 319 -19.04 1.79 7.62
C TYR A 319 -18.03 2.86 7.19
N GLY A 320 -17.14 2.50 6.26
CA GLY A 320 -16.17 3.40 5.64
C GLY A 320 -16.04 3.04 4.16
N PRO A 321 -16.97 3.49 3.29
CA PRO A 321 -16.98 3.07 1.88
C PRO A 321 -15.76 3.52 1.09
N ASP A 322 -15.03 4.51 1.57
CA ASP A 322 -13.74 4.97 1.04
C ASP A 322 -12.53 4.30 1.74
N TYR A 323 -12.77 3.23 2.52
CA TYR A 323 -11.72 2.54 3.28
C TYR A 323 -11.91 1.03 3.27
N GLY A 324 -10.84 0.32 2.91
CA GLY A 324 -10.78 -1.15 2.94
C GLY A 324 -10.02 -1.66 4.16
N TYR A 325 -9.21 -2.71 4.00
CA TYR A 325 -8.34 -3.21 5.05
C TYR A 325 -7.06 -2.37 5.14
N LEU A 326 -7.17 -1.21 5.78
CA LEU A 326 -6.11 -0.21 5.94
C LEU A 326 -5.59 0.38 4.62
N TRP A 327 -6.45 0.43 3.61
CA TRP A 327 -6.26 1.11 2.33
C TRP A 327 -7.33 2.15 2.10
N TRP A 328 -6.96 3.33 1.59
CA TRP A 328 -7.87 4.35 1.11
C TRP A 328 -8.34 4.03 -0.30
N LEU A 329 -9.63 4.15 -0.54
CA LEU A 329 -10.26 3.76 -1.80
C LEU A 329 -10.85 4.97 -2.50
N ASN A 330 -10.91 4.92 -3.83
CA ASN A 330 -11.52 5.98 -4.64
C ASN A 330 -13.00 5.73 -4.99
N THR A 331 -13.72 5.05 -4.12
CA THR A 331 -15.12 4.63 -4.30
C THR A 331 -16.14 5.70 -3.89
N GLY A 332 -15.69 6.75 -3.19
CA GLY A 332 -16.53 7.82 -2.66
C GLY A 332 -16.56 7.84 -1.13
N THR A 333 -16.49 9.04 -0.57
CA THR A 333 -16.47 9.23 0.89
C THR A 333 -17.84 8.98 1.51
N SER A 334 -17.85 8.48 2.76
CA SER A 334 -19.08 8.24 3.52
C SER A 334 -19.91 9.50 3.74
N SER A 335 -19.29 10.69 3.77
CA SER A 335 -19.96 11.95 4.05
C SER A 335 -20.56 12.63 2.81
N THR A 336 -19.98 12.42 1.63
CA THR A 336 -20.37 13.15 0.41
C THR A 336 -20.74 12.26 -0.77
N GLY A 337 -20.41 10.97 -0.74
CA GLY A 337 -20.48 10.05 -1.88
C GLY A 337 -19.52 10.38 -3.03
N LYS A 338 -18.71 11.44 -2.87
CA LYS A 338 -17.77 11.88 -3.93
C LYS A 338 -16.45 11.18 -3.79
N LYS A 339 -15.83 10.85 -4.92
CA LYS A 339 -14.47 10.29 -4.96
C LYS A 339 -13.46 11.28 -4.36
N ALA A 340 -12.48 10.76 -3.64
CA ALA A 340 -11.37 11.57 -3.14
C ALA A 340 -10.51 12.13 -4.29
N TRP A 341 -10.38 11.35 -5.36
CA TRP A 341 -9.66 11.71 -6.58
C TRP A 341 -10.60 11.61 -7.79
N PRO A 342 -11.39 12.69 -8.08
CA PRO A 342 -12.43 12.65 -9.12
C PRO A 342 -11.94 12.27 -10.52
N ASP A 343 -10.72 12.69 -10.89
CA ASP A 343 -10.11 12.43 -12.20
C ASP A 343 -9.45 11.04 -12.29
N ALA A 344 -9.30 10.33 -11.17
CA ALA A 344 -8.72 8.99 -11.11
C ALA A 344 -9.80 7.89 -11.24
N PRO A 345 -9.43 6.67 -11.70
CA PRO A 345 -10.34 5.54 -11.75
C PRO A 345 -10.92 5.18 -10.38
N THR A 346 -12.17 4.72 -10.36
CA THR A 346 -12.82 4.23 -9.14
C THR A 346 -12.12 3.00 -8.55
N THR A 347 -11.41 2.26 -9.39
CA THR A 347 -10.62 1.08 -9.03
C THR A 347 -9.29 1.41 -8.36
N SER A 348 -8.87 2.69 -8.38
CA SER A 348 -7.62 3.11 -7.74
C SER A 348 -7.74 3.19 -6.22
N TYR A 349 -6.61 2.97 -5.55
CA TYR A 349 -6.51 2.98 -4.09
C TYR A 349 -5.13 3.47 -3.63
N ALA A 350 -5.00 3.82 -2.37
CA ALA A 350 -3.73 4.32 -1.85
C ALA A 350 -3.46 3.94 -0.39
N ALA A 351 -2.18 3.78 -0.05
CA ALA A 351 -1.69 3.89 1.31
C ALA A 351 -1.27 5.34 1.57
N ILE A 352 -1.75 5.95 2.65
CA ILE A 352 -1.54 7.38 2.92
C ILE A 352 -1.01 7.59 4.33
N GLY A 353 0.02 8.43 4.47
CA GLY A 353 0.60 8.84 5.73
C GLY A 353 0.69 10.36 5.88
N ALA A 354 0.88 10.84 7.11
CA ALA A 354 1.09 12.26 7.39
C ALA A 354 2.27 12.82 6.59
N GLY A 355 2.27 14.13 6.34
CA GLY A 355 3.19 14.76 5.38
C GLY A 355 2.83 14.45 3.92
N SER A 356 1.59 14.01 3.70
CA SER A 356 1.06 13.58 2.39
C SER A 356 1.95 12.52 1.72
N ASN A 357 2.47 11.58 2.53
CA ASN A 357 3.12 10.40 1.98
C ASN A 357 2.04 9.52 1.35
N ILE A 358 2.05 9.37 0.03
CA ILE A 358 1.04 8.60 -0.70
C ILE A 358 1.70 7.57 -1.62
N ILE A 359 1.22 6.34 -1.52
CA ILE A 359 1.51 5.23 -2.44
C ILE A 359 0.19 4.96 -3.17
N TRP A 360 0.01 5.55 -4.33
CA TRP A 360 -1.20 5.39 -5.14
C TRP A 360 -1.02 4.29 -6.17
N VAL A 361 -2.03 3.45 -6.30
CA VAL A 361 -2.05 2.29 -7.21
C VAL A 361 -3.27 2.41 -8.14
N ASP A 362 -3.03 2.34 -9.42
CA ASP A 362 -4.06 2.34 -10.46
C ASP A 362 -3.97 1.07 -11.32
N PRO A 363 -4.84 0.09 -11.05
CA PRO A 363 -4.87 -1.16 -11.82
C PRO A 363 -5.33 -0.98 -13.28
N GLU A 364 -6.14 0.04 -13.55
CA GLU A 364 -6.71 0.28 -14.90
C GLU A 364 -5.63 0.72 -15.89
N HIS A 365 -4.73 1.58 -15.44
CA HIS A 365 -3.65 2.09 -16.29
C HIS A 365 -2.29 1.45 -15.99
N ASP A 366 -2.24 0.41 -15.15
CA ASP A 366 -0.99 -0.26 -14.76
C ASP A 366 0.07 0.72 -14.21
N LEU A 367 -0.34 1.58 -13.25
CA LEU A 367 0.45 2.64 -12.67
C LEU A 367 0.63 2.48 -11.16
N VAL A 368 1.81 2.89 -10.67
CA VAL A 368 2.05 3.23 -9.27
C VAL A 368 2.67 4.61 -9.22
N ILE A 369 2.16 5.46 -8.33
CA ILE A 369 2.76 6.76 -8.03
C ILE A 369 3.05 6.81 -6.54
N VAL A 370 4.29 7.14 -6.19
CA VAL A 370 4.64 7.54 -4.83
C VAL A 370 4.98 9.03 -4.85
N TRP A 371 4.36 9.78 -3.95
CA TRP A 371 4.63 11.20 -3.78
C TRP A 371 4.68 11.54 -2.30
N ARG A 372 5.73 12.20 -1.88
CA ARG A 372 6.03 12.43 -0.46
C ARG A 372 6.32 13.89 -0.19
N TRP A 373 5.98 14.34 1.03
CA TRP A 373 6.30 15.64 1.59
C TRP A 373 5.73 16.80 0.77
N HIS A 374 4.43 16.75 0.50
CA HIS A 374 3.75 17.76 -0.30
C HIS A 374 2.48 18.29 0.36
N ASP A 375 2.09 19.54 0.02
CA ASP A 375 0.79 20.13 0.31
C ASP A 375 -0.10 20.21 -0.94
N GLY A 376 0.39 19.70 -2.08
CA GLY A 376 -0.35 19.69 -3.32
C GLY A 376 -1.55 18.75 -3.31
N ASN A 377 -2.53 19.04 -4.18
CA ASN A 377 -3.69 18.17 -4.37
C ASN A 377 -3.29 16.89 -5.13
N PRO A 378 -3.39 15.70 -4.51
CA PRO A 378 -3.05 14.45 -5.19
C PRO A 378 -3.86 14.21 -6.48
N ASN A 379 -5.13 14.58 -6.49
CA ASN A 379 -5.97 14.44 -7.70
C ASN A 379 -5.39 15.21 -8.90
N GLU A 380 -4.82 16.38 -8.68
CA GLU A 380 -4.22 17.16 -9.77
C GLU A 380 -2.95 16.48 -10.34
N LEU A 381 -2.13 15.85 -9.49
CA LEU A 381 -1.00 15.05 -9.97
C LEU A 381 -1.49 13.83 -10.76
N PHE A 382 -2.47 13.09 -10.23
CA PHE A 382 -3.02 11.91 -10.89
C PHE A 382 -3.62 12.25 -12.24
N LYS A 383 -4.43 13.30 -12.32
CA LYS A 383 -4.99 13.84 -13.57
C LYS A 383 -3.91 14.11 -14.62
N ARG A 384 -2.84 14.80 -14.23
CA ARG A 384 -1.73 15.14 -15.14
C ARG A 384 -0.98 13.90 -15.63
N VAL A 385 -0.71 12.94 -14.73
CA VAL A 385 -0.05 11.68 -15.11
C VAL A 385 -0.96 10.84 -16.01
N LEU A 386 -2.25 10.76 -15.71
CA LEU A 386 -3.22 10.05 -16.54
C LEU A 386 -3.38 10.67 -17.91
N ALA A 387 -3.33 12.02 -18.03
CA ALA A 387 -3.33 12.69 -19.31
C ALA A 387 -2.10 12.36 -20.19
N ALA A 388 -0.99 11.93 -19.57
CA ALA A 388 0.19 11.47 -20.31
C ALA A 388 0.05 10.03 -20.82
N VAL A 389 -0.91 9.22 -20.32
CA VAL A 389 -1.13 7.86 -20.80
C VAL A 389 -1.80 7.91 -22.16
N LYS A 390 -1.15 7.31 -23.18
CA LYS A 390 -1.72 7.19 -24.53
C LYS A 390 -2.77 6.08 -24.54
N GLN A 391 -3.90 6.38 -25.12
CA GLN A 391 -5.00 5.42 -25.33
C GLN A 391 -4.65 4.40 -26.42
#